data_bf24df965fe0521e6d4db28c4458cb24
#
_entry.id   bf24df965fe0521e6d4db28c4458cb24
#
_cell.length_a   1.000
_cell.length_b   1.000
_cell.length_c   1.000
_cell.angle_alpha   90.00
_cell.angle_beta   90.00
_cell.angle_gamma   90.00
#
_symmetry.space_group_name_H-M   'P 1'
#
loop_
_entity.id
_entity.type
_entity.pdbx_description
1 polymer ?
#
loop_
_entity_poly.entity_id
_entity_poly.type
_entity_poly.pdbx_seq_one_letter_code
_entity_poly.pdbx_strand_id
1 'polypeptide(L)'
;MYNGKLCRQIIKRHSITCSDRPMVEYMYSQSEKVWFWDPNFNAFQVLYDFSVTPGNSWVILVGDFIHSDVDSLIVRVDSTEIVLINGVQLKKLYVTYDFRNETAVPFTYQGAIIQSIGDLYFMFNYCPEYLFGCDGNFSSGLRCYQDSVTGLYETGIAPSCTYVHQFTGIRPEPAELSRIRIYPNPADKEITINTDIAGPIFFTIADLTGRTVKSGMVTGSAIETGNLKPGIYKMFFQQNGEPLPESKKLVIR
;
A
#
# COMPACT_ATOMS: atom_id res chain seq x y z
N MET A 1 2.41 25.15 -24.70
CA MET A 1 3.88 25.32 -24.84
C MET A 1 4.47 25.44 -23.45
N TYR A 2 5.53 24.71 -23.17
CA TYR A 2 6.31 24.79 -21.94
C TYR A 2 7.79 24.72 -22.30
N ASN A 3 8.57 25.70 -21.87
CA ASN A 3 9.99 25.85 -22.22
C ASN A 3 10.32 25.55 -23.69
N GLY A 4 9.56 26.14 -24.60
CA GLY A 4 9.75 26.05 -26.06
C GLY A 4 9.28 24.72 -26.69
N LYS A 5 8.71 23.79 -25.92
CA LYS A 5 8.18 22.51 -26.41
C LYS A 5 6.66 22.43 -26.30
N LEU A 6 6.04 21.74 -27.24
CA LEU A 6 4.62 21.40 -27.15
C LEU A 6 4.47 20.20 -26.22
N CYS A 7 4.15 20.45 -24.95
CA CYS A 7 4.03 19.43 -23.94
C CYS A 7 2.58 19.04 -23.67
N ARG A 8 2.39 17.78 -23.27
CA ARG A 8 1.22 17.33 -22.52
C ARG A 8 1.45 17.64 -21.06
N GLN A 9 0.38 18.04 -20.38
CA GLN A 9 0.36 18.28 -18.94
C GLN A 9 -0.25 17.07 -18.26
N ILE A 10 0.46 16.50 -17.30
CA ILE A 10 -0.01 15.40 -16.47
C ILE A 10 -0.31 15.96 -15.09
N ILE A 11 -1.56 15.89 -14.69
CA ILE A 11 -2.03 16.35 -13.38
C ILE A 11 -2.21 15.13 -12.48
N LYS A 12 -1.47 15.09 -11.39
CA LYS A 12 -1.61 14.04 -10.36
C LYS A 12 -2.76 14.40 -9.44
N ARG A 13 -3.60 13.44 -9.10
CA ARG A 13 -4.69 13.63 -8.14
C ARG A 13 -4.22 13.56 -6.69
N HIS A 14 -3.14 12.83 -6.46
CA HIS A 14 -2.54 12.65 -5.14
C HIS A 14 -1.04 12.84 -5.26
N SER A 15 -0.44 13.56 -4.30
CA SER A 15 1.00 13.52 -4.12
C SER A 15 1.39 12.17 -3.52
N ILE A 16 2.51 11.63 -3.96
CA ILE A 16 3.14 10.54 -3.22
C ILE A 16 3.77 11.19 -2.00
N THR A 17 3.39 10.73 -0.82
CA THR A 17 4.00 11.16 0.43
C THR A 17 5.50 10.94 0.30
N CYS A 18 6.32 11.91 0.71
CA CYS A 18 7.78 11.87 0.62
C CYS A 18 8.39 12.08 -0.78
N SER A 19 7.66 12.64 -1.71
CA SER A 19 8.21 13.06 -2.99
C SER A 19 8.03 14.56 -3.18
N ASP A 20 9.12 15.25 -3.48
CA ASP A 20 9.12 16.68 -3.84
C ASP A 20 8.69 16.94 -5.29
N ARG A 21 8.32 15.89 -6.01
CA ARG A 21 7.86 16.04 -7.37
C ARG A 21 6.58 16.85 -7.46
N PRO A 22 6.50 17.79 -8.42
CA PRO A 22 5.36 18.67 -8.56
C PRO A 22 4.08 17.89 -8.88
N MET A 23 2.93 18.44 -8.49
CA MET A 23 1.62 17.89 -8.83
C MET A 23 1.32 17.92 -10.33
N VAL A 24 2.06 18.71 -11.07
CA VAL A 24 1.91 18.88 -12.52
C VAL A 24 3.24 18.59 -13.19
N GLU A 25 3.23 17.59 -14.09
CA GLU A 25 4.37 17.24 -14.90
C GLU A 25 4.17 17.67 -16.36
N TYR A 26 5.25 18.01 -17.02
CA TYR A 26 5.25 18.38 -18.45
C TYR A 26 6.06 17.38 -19.25
N MET A 27 5.43 16.76 -20.24
CA MET A 27 6.04 15.72 -21.05
C MET A 27 5.75 15.95 -22.53
N TYR A 28 6.68 15.54 -23.38
CA TYR A 28 6.46 15.46 -24.82
C TYR A 28 7.11 14.23 -25.41
N SER A 29 6.65 13.81 -26.59
CA SER A 29 7.23 12.69 -27.33
C SER A 29 7.81 13.21 -28.64
N GLN A 30 9.03 12.78 -28.97
CA GLN A 30 9.70 13.10 -30.22
C GLN A 30 10.70 11.97 -30.56
N SER A 31 10.70 11.48 -31.80
CA SER A 31 11.68 10.49 -32.30
C SER A 31 11.78 9.23 -31.43
N GLU A 32 10.64 8.59 -31.17
CA GLU A 32 10.53 7.38 -30.33
C GLU A 32 10.97 7.56 -28.87
N LYS A 33 11.16 8.81 -28.44
CA LYS A 33 11.54 9.14 -27.06
C LYS A 33 10.43 9.91 -26.38
N VAL A 34 10.29 9.64 -25.08
CA VAL A 34 9.43 10.39 -24.17
C VAL A 34 10.32 11.24 -23.27
N TRP A 35 10.07 12.53 -23.28
CA TRP A 35 10.79 13.51 -22.52
C TRP A 35 9.92 14.04 -21.40
N PHE A 36 10.52 14.29 -20.24
CA PHE A 36 9.85 14.95 -19.12
C PHE A 36 10.67 16.18 -18.68
N TRP A 37 9.97 17.17 -18.16
CA TRP A 37 10.63 18.31 -17.55
C TRP A 37 11.14 17.96 -16.16
N ASP A 38 12.43 18.15 -15.95
CA ASP A 38 13.04 17.98 -14.64
C ASP A 38 13.32 19.37 -14.04
N PRO A 39 12.59 19.78 -12.99
CA PRO A 39 12.77 21.08 -12.36
C PRO A 39 14.12 21.23 -11.66
N ASN A 40 14.74 20.13 -11.22
CA ASN A 40 16.02 20.15 -10.52
C ASN A 40 17.16 20.52 -11.47
N PHE A 41 17.09 20.04 -12.69
CA PHE A 41 18.06 20.34 -13.72
C PHE A 41 17.63 21.50 -14.63
N ASN A 42 16.42 22.04 -14.43
CA ASN A 42 15.83 23.05 -15.30
C ASN A 42 15.94 22.67 -16.79
N ALA A 43 15.71 21.41 -17.10
CA ALA A 43 15.92 20.82 -18.42
C ALA A 43 14.94 19.67 -18.70
N PHE A 44 14.76 19.36 -19.99
CA PHE A 44 14.10 18.12 -20.39
C PHE A 44 15.10 16.98 -20.39
N GLN A 45 14.72 15.88 -19.77
CA GLN A 45 15.44 14.61 -19.79
C GLN A 45 14.65 13.53 -20.51
N VAL A 46 15.33 12.51 -21.03
CA VAL A 46 14.68 11.34 -21.64
C VAL A 46 14.17 10.44 -20.54
N LEU A 47 12.86 10.28 -20.44
CA LEU A 47 12.22 9.35 -19.52
C LEU A 47 12.25 7.92 -20.10
N TYR A 48 11.80 7.77 -21.36
CA TYR A 48 11.77 6.50 -22.09
C TYR A 48 12.37 6.67 -23.47
N ASP A 49 13.14 5.68 -23.89
CA ASP A 49 13.73 5.64 -25.24
C ASP A 49 13.37 4.33 -25.92
N PHE A 50 12.36 4.37 -26.80
CA PHE A 50 11.92 3.21 -27.57
C PHE A 50 12.79 2.93 -28.81
N SER A 51 13.76 3.79 -29.15
CA SER A 51 14.72 3.54 -30.21
C SER A 51 15.86 2.60 -29.79
N VAL A 52 16.05 2.43 -28.48
CA VAL A 52 17.13 1.60 -27.92
C VAL A 52 16.87 0.11 -28.18
N THR A 53 17.93 -0.62 -28.49
CA THR A 53 17.91 -2.07 -28.71
C THR A 53 18.48 -2.82 -27.52
N PRO A 54 18.16 -4.12 -27.34
CA PRO A 54 18.70 -4.93 -26.26
C PRO A 54 20.22 -4.84 -26.12
N GLY A 55 20.71 -4.74 -24.90
CA GLY A 55 22.12 -4.55 -24.55
C GLY A 55 22.57 -3.09 -24.48
N ASN A 56 21.79 -2.14 -25.01
CA ASN A 56 22.07 -0.71 -24.93
C ASN A 56 21.28 -0.04 -23.82
N SER A 57 21.61 1.22 -23.52
CA SER A 57 21.04 1.97 -22.41
C SER A 57 20.90 3.45 -22.71
N TRP A 58 20.12 4.14 -21.88
CA TRP A 58 20.15 5.60 -21.77
C TRP A 58 20.35 5.97 -20.30
N VAL A 59 20.65 7.25 -20.05
CA VAL A 59 20.93 7.79 -18.72
C VAL A 59 19.88 8.82 -18.36
N ILE A 60 19.42 8.79 -17.13
CA ILE A 60 18.62 9.84 -16.48
C ILE A 60 19.47 10.40 -15.35
N LEU A 61 19.65 11.72 -15.32
CA LEU A 61 20.30 12.39 -14.20
C LEU A 61 19.33 12.48 -13.03
N VAL A 62 19.80 12.17 -11.86
CA VAL A 62 19.01 12.23 -10.62
C VAL A 62 19.74 13.19 -9.68
N GLY A 63 19.05 14.22 -9.22
CA GLY A 63 19.60 15.16 -8.22
C GLY A 63 19.41 14.59 -6.83
N ASP A 64 20.46 14.60 -6.03
CA ASP A 64 20.35 14.42 -4.59
C ASP A 64 20.11 15.78 -3.93
N PHE A 65 18.91 15.98 -3.38
CA PHE A 65 18.53 17.22 -2.70
C PHE A 65 19.27 17.42 -1.36
N ILE A 66 19.78 16.34 -0.78
CA ILE A 66 20.42 16.39 0.55
C ILE A 66 21.90 16.78 0.43
N HIS A 67 22.58 16.30 -0.61
CA HIS A 67 24.04 16.41 -0.72
C HIS A 67 24.51 17.29 -1.88
N SER A 68 23.62 17.85 -2.70
CA SER A 68 23.94 18.62 -3.91
C SER A 68 24.70 17.83 -4.98
N ASP A 69 24.72 16.53 -4.89
CA ASP A 69 25.37 15.64 -5.83
C ASP A 69 24.41 15.27 -6.98
N VAL A 70 24.99 15.08 -8.15
CA VAL A 70 24.26 14.60 -9.32
C VAL A 70 24.60 13.13 -9.53
N ASP A 71 23.60 12.31 -9.36
CA ASP A 71 23.70 10.88 -9.62
C ASP A 71 23.19 10.54 -11.02
N SER A 72 23.50 9.35 -11.48
CA SER A 72 23.01 8.82 -12.73
C SER A 72 22.29 7.50 -12.54
N LEU A 73 21.12 7.41 -13.16
CA LEU A 73 20.40 6.16 -13.32
C LEU A 73 20.61 5.68 -14.75
N ILE A 74 21.22 4.51 -14.91
CA ILE A 74 21.39 3.87 -16.20
C ILE A 74 20.21 2.93 -16.42
N VAL A 75 19.46 3.16 -17.48
CA VAL A 75 18.32 2.31 -17.87
C VAL A 75 18.77 1.44 -19.04
N ARG A 76 19.04 0.18 -18.79
CA ARG A 76 19.50 -0.79 -19.80
C ARG A 76 18.32 -1.60 -20.30
N VAL A 77 18.22 -1.75 -21.61
CA VAL A 77 17.24 -2.63 -22.24
C VAL A 77 17.78 -4.07 -22.24
N ASP A 78 17.09 -4.96 -21.54
CA ASP A 78 17.43 -6.38 -21.47
C ASP A 78 16.81 -7.16 -22.64
N SER A 79 15.55 -6.89 -22.96
CA SER A 79 14.85 -7.46 -24.12
C SER A 79 13.70 -6.57 -24.59
N THR A 80 13.20 -6.87 -25.78
CA THR A 80 12.04 -6.16 -26.35
C THR A 80 11.06 -7.16 -26.93
N GLU A 81 9.77 -6.81 -26.88
CA GLU A 81 8.70 -7.55 -27.55
C GLU A 81 7.65 -6.61 -28.13
N ILE A 82 6.84 -7.10 -29.06
CA ILE A 82 5.64 -6.41 -29.52
C ILE A 82 4.45 -7.05 -28.83
N VAL A 83 3.72 -6.24 -28.07
CA VAL A 83 2.48 -6.64 -27.40
C VAL A 83 1.27 -6.12 -28.15
N LEU A 84 0.21 -6.91 -28.19
CA LEU A 84 -1.06 -6.51 -28.78
C LEU A 84 -2.03 -6.13 -27.66
N ILE A 85 -2.37 -4.85 -27.56
CA ILE A 85 -3.31 -4.34 -26.55
C ILE A 85 -4.51 -3.74 -27.28
N ASN A 86 -5.66 -4.33 -27.10
CA ASN A 86 -6.91 -3.91 -27.75
C ASN A 86 -6.79 -3.72 -29.28
N GLY A 87 -6.02 -4.57 -29.94
CA GLY A 87 -5.79 -4.50 -31.38
C GLY A 87 -4.66 -3.55 -31.81
N VAL A 88 -4.03 -2.82 -30.91
CA VAL A 88 -2.90 -1.92 -31.17
C VAL A 88 -1.59 -2.64 -30.85
N GLN A 89 -0.66 -2.68 -31.82
CA GLN A 89 0.68 -3.20 -31.60
C GLN A 89 1.55 -2.14 -30.93
N LEU A 90 2.11 -2.46 -29.77
CA LEU A 90 2.94 -1.57 -28.98
C LEU A 90 4.28 -2.24 -28.65
N LYS A 91 5.36 -1.50 -28.72
CA LYS A 91 6.68 -1.98 -28.31
C LYS A 91 6.75 -1.99 -26.79
N LYS A 92 7.19 -3.11 -26.23
CA LYS A 92 7.46 -3.26 -24.79
C LYS A 92 8.94 -3.51 -24.59
N LEU A 93 9.53 -2.78 -23.66
CA LEU A 93 10.91 -2.91 -23.23
C LEU A 93 10.92 -3.56 -21.85
N TYR A 94 11.73 -4.59 -21.67
CA TYR A 94 12.14 -5.06 -20.35
C TYR A 94 13.48 -4.40 -20.03
N VAL A 95 13.55 -3.76 -18.88
CA VAL A 95 14.69 -2.93 -18.51
C VAL A 95 15.22 -3.27 -17.13
N THR A 96 16.51 -3.08 -16.96
CA THR A 96 17.17 -3.01 -15.65
C THR A 96 17.56 -1.56 -15.40
N TYR A 97 17.12 -1.05 -14.28
CA TYR A 97 17.53 0.23 -13.74
C TYR A 97 18.73 0.01 -12.83
N ASP A 98 19.85 0.64 -13.15
CA ASP A 98 21.12 0.56 -12.42
C ASP A 98 21.43 1.95 -11.84
N PHE A 99 21.16 2.11 -10.55
CA PHE A 99 21.43 3.34 -9.84
C PHE A 99 22.88 3.35 -9.36
N ARG A 100 23.62 4.35 -9.79
CA ARG A 100 25.02 4.56 -9.44
C ARG A 100 25.16 5.84 -8.65
N ASN A 101 25.41 5.68 -7.38
CA ASN A 101 25.79 6.74 -6.47
C ASN A 101 27.17 6.42 -5.91
N GLU A 102 28.08 7.40 -5.91
CA GLU A 102 29.43 7.21 -5.37
C GLU A 102 29.44 7.04 -3.84
N THR A 103 28.39 7.50 -3.17
CA THR A 103 28.28 7.53 -1.70
C THR A 103 27.30 6.50 -1.12
N ALA A 104 26.44 5.91 -1.94
CA ALA A 104 25.44 4.92 -1.52
C ALA A 104 25.72 3.52 -2.06
N VAL A 105 25.10 2.52 -1.47
CA VAL A 105 25.18 1.15 -1.98
C VAL A 105 24.49 1.08 -3.35
N PRO A 106 25.21 0.72 -4.42
CA PRO A 106 24.60 0.54 -5.73
C PRO A 106 23.47 -0.48 -5.65
N PHE A 107 22.35 -0.19 -6.28
CA PHE A 107 21.26 -1.15 -6.34
C PHE A 107 20.65 -1.17 -7.75
N THR A 108 20.12 -2.31 -8.10
CA THR A 108 19.46 -2.53 -9.39
C THR A 108 18.04 -3.04 -9.16
N TYR A 109 17.14 -2.65 -10.05
CA TYR A 109 15.78 -3.16 -10.08
C TYR A 109 15.30 -3.28 -11.52
N GLN A 110 14.24 -4.03 -11.72
CA GLN A 110 13.69 -4.32 -13.04
C GLN A 110 12.40 -3.54 -13.28
N GLY A 111 12.13 -3.25 -14.55
CA GLY A 111 10.91 -2.62 -15.00
C GLY A 111 10.46 -3.15 -16.35
N ALA A 112 9.24 -2.79 -16.72
CA ALA A 112 8.69 -3.09 -18.04
C ALA A 112 7.95 -1.84 -18.56
N ILE A 113 8.40 -1.31 -19.69
CA ILE A 113 7.91 -0.06 -20.25
C ILE A 113 7.17 -0.37 -21.54
N ILE A 114 5.90 0.02 -21.65
CA ILE A 114 5.08 -0.16 -22.85
C ILE A 114 4.92 1.19 -23.54
N GLN A 115 5.16 1.20 -24.85
CA GLN A 115 4.96 2.38 -25.71
C GLN A 115 3.55 2.97 -25.51
N SER A 116 3.44 4.26 -25.43
CA SER A 116 2.22 5.04 -25.12
C SER A 116 1.67 4.91 -23.70
N ILE A 117 1.97 3.84 -22.99
CA ILE A 117 1.45 3.55 -21.63
C ILE A 117 2.45 4.01 -20.56
N GLY A 118 3.73 3.65 -20.71
CA GLY A 118 4.78 3.95 -19.74
C GLY A 118 5.24 2.72 -18.96
N ASP A 119 5.99 2.95 -17.87
CA ASP A 119 6.46 1.90 -17.00
C ASP A 119 5.29 1.29 -16.21
N LEU A 120 5.20 -0.03 -16.23
CA LEU A 120 4.11 -0.78 -15.57
C LEU A 120 4.22 -0.76 -14.04
N TYR A 121 5.38 -0.42 -13.53
CA TYR A 121 5.60 -0.35 -12.09
C TYR A 121 5.24 1.04 -11.56
N PHE A 122 5.86 2.06 -12.14
CA PHE A 122 5.62 3.44 -11.82
C PHE A 122 6.09 4.35 -12.96
N MET A 123 5.29 5.34 -13.38
CA MET A 123 5.63 6.19 -14.51
C MET A 123 7.00 6.87 -14.39
N PHE A 124 7.36 7.31 -13.18
CA PHE A 124 8.64 7.95 -12.89
C PHE A 124 9.57 7.01 -12.10
N ASN A 125 9.70 5.77 -12.55
CA ASN A 125 10.43 4.70 -11.86
C ASN A 125 11.95 4.95 -11.75
N TYR A 126 12.41 6.10 -12.20
CA TYR A 126 13.80 6.55 -12.06
C TYR A 126 14.09 7.29 -10.76
N CYS A 127 13.08 7.60 -9.96
CA CYS A 127 13.26 8.43 -8.77
C CYS A 127 13.56 7.54 -7.55
N PRO A 128 14.81 7.51 -7.06
CA PRO A 128 15.20 6.67 -5.94
C PRO A 128 14.51 7.04 -4.62
N GLU A 129 13.98 8.25 -4.50
CA GLU A 129 13.20 8.68 -3.34
C GLU A 129 12.00 7.77 -3.08
N TYR A 130 11.45 7.17 -4.15
CA TYR A 130 10.37 6.21 -4.03
C TYR A 130 10.81 4.86 -3.45
N LEU A 131 12.10 4.59 -3.46
CA LEU A 131 12.66 3.34 -3.01
C LEU A 131 13.13 3.39 -1.55
N PHE A 132 13.43 4.57 -1.03
CA PHE A 132 14.05 4.75 0.28
C PHE A 132 13.30 5.68 1.25
N GLY A 133 12.34 6.46 0.76
CA GLY A 133 11.98 7.69 1.46
C GLY A 133 10.86 7.61 2.46
N CYS A 134 10.02 6.59 2.46
CA CYS A 134 8.85 6.60 3.31
C CYS A 134 8.46 5.23 3.78
N ASP A 135 7.87 5.17 4.95
CA ASP A 135 7.09 4.03 5.43
C ASP A 135 6.15 3.57 4.32
N GLY A 136 6.68 2.67 3.51
CA GLY A 136 6.18 2.33 2.22
C GLY A 136 4.78 1.75 2.21
N ASN A 137 3.80 2.59 2.25
CA ASN A 137 2.48 2.27 1.76
C ASN A 137 2.46 2.33 0.22
N PHE A 138 3.46 1.72 -0.38
CA PHE A 138 3.54 1.54 -1.80
C PHE A 138 2.60 0.42 -2.26
N SER A 139 1.56 0.77 -2.94
CA SER A 139 0.98 -0.13 -3.92
C SER A 139 1.65 0.18 -5.26
N SER A 140 2.75 -0.49 -5.56
CA SER A 140 3.43 -0.37 -6.82
C SER A 140 2.66 -1.08 -7.92
N GLY A 141 2.63 -0.49 -9.09
CA GLY A 141 2.07 -1.04 -10.31
C GLY A 141 0.96 -0.22 -10.91
N LEU A 142 1.03 -0.08 -12.24
CA LEU A 142 -0.02 0.51 -13.04
C LEU A 142 -1.26 -0.40 -12.97
N ARG A 143 -2.38 0.12 -12.50
CA ARG A 143 -3.63 -0.64 -12.49
C ARG A 143 -4.30 -0.64 -13.84
N CYS A 144 -4.45 0.55 -14.38
CA CYS A 144 -5.13 0.77 -15.66
C CYS A 144 -4.53 1.96 -16.39
N TYR A 145 -4.62 1.89 -17.71
CA TYR A 145 -4.36 2.99 -18.62
C TYR A 145 -5.53 3.12 -19.58
N GLN A 146 -5.87 4.34 -19.96
CA GLN A 146 -6.92 4.58 -20.96
C GLN A 146 -6.58 5.80 -21.80
N ASP A 147 -6.69 5.63 -23.12
CA ASP A 147 -6.68 6.73 -24.07
C ASP A 147 -7.63 6.46 -25.24
N SER A 148 -7.69 7.39 -26.19
CA SER A 148 -8.57 7.27 -27.36
C SER A 148 -8.07 6.29 -28.43
N VAL A 149 -6.82 5.86 -28.38
CA VAL A 149 -6.19 4.98 -29.36
C VAL A 149 -6.17 3.54 -28.87
N THR A 150 -5.67 3.34 -27.65
CA THR A 150 -5.50 2.01 -27.06
C THR A 150 -6.76 1.53 -26.34
N GLY A 151 -7.68 2.46 -25.97
CA GLY A 151 -8.82 2.15 -25.12
C GLY A 151 -8.40 1.86 -23.67
N LEU A 152 -9.22 1.13 -22.94
CA LEU A 152 -8.93 0.71 -21.56
C LEU A 152 -8.01 -0.51 -21.57
N TYR A 153 -6.87 -0.37 -20.90
CA TYR A 153 -5.93 -1.45 -20.61
C TYR A 153 -5.87 -1.67 -19.11
N GLU A 154 -6.17 -2.88 -18.67
CA GLU A 154 -6.10 -3.31 -17.27
C GLU A 154 -4.95 -4.29 -17.10
N THR A 155 -4.08 -4.02 -16.13
CA THR A 155 -2.90 -4.88 -15.87
C THR A 155 -3.24 -6.12 -15.05
N GLY A 156 -4.42 -6.17 -14.43
CA GLY A 156 -4.84 -7.25 -13.56
C GLY A 156 -4.22 -7.23 -12.16
N ILE A 157 -3.43 -6.21 -11.83
CA ILE A 157 -2.80 -6.08 -10.50
C ILE A 157 -3.82 -5.74 -9.39
N ALA A 158 -4.98 -5.25 -9.78
CA ALA A 158 -6.09 -4.97 -8.88
C ALA A 158 -7.41 -5.40 -9.53
N PRO A 159 -8.47 -5.69 -8.75
CA PRO A 159 -9.77 -6.10 -9.27
C PRO A 159 -10.47 -5.05 -10.14
N SER A 160 -10.10 -3.78 -10.00
CA SER A 160 -10.58 -2.67 -10.84
C SER A 160 -9.65 -1.48 -10.78
N CYS A 161 -9.77 -0.54 -11.73
CA CYS A 161 -8.97 0.69 -11.77
C CYS A 161 -9.12 1.55 -10.51
N THR A 162 -10.30 1.56 -9.93
CA THR A 162 -10.65 2.34 -8.74
C THR A 162 -10.63 1.53 -7.45
N TYR A 163 -10.13 0.30 -7.50
CA TYR A 163 -10.06 -0.56 -6.33
C TYR A 163 -9.30 0.12 -5.19
N VAL A 164 -9.95 0.21 -4.05
CA VAL A 164 -9.34 0.67 -2.80
C VAL A 164 -9.16 -0.55 -1.92
N HIS A 165 -7.91 -0.87 -1.60
CA HIS A 165 -7.63 -1.91 -0.63
C HIS A 165 -8.20 -1.45 0.72
N GLN A 166 -9.27 -2.08 1.16
CA GLN A 166 -9.71 -1.90 2.53
C GLN A 166 -8.72 -2.66 3.40
N PHE A 167 -7.85 -1.94 4.08
CA PHE A 167 -7.16 -2.54 5.20
C PHE A 167 -8.26 -3.06 6.14
N THR A 168 -8.27 -4.34 6.36
CA THR A 168 -9.00 -4.93 7.48
C THR A 168 -8.22 -4.61 8.76
N GLY A 169 -8.00 -3.32 9.02
CA GLY A 169 -7.90 -2.86 10.39
C GLY A 169 -9.18 -3.34 11.07
N ILE A 170 -9.10 -3.64 12.34
CA ILE A 170 -10.25 -3.99 13.16
C ILE A 170 -11.38 -3.06 12.70
N ARG A 171 -12.35 -3.60 11.93
CA ARG A 171 -13.59 -2.85 11.70
C ARG A 171 -14.05 -2.50 13.10
N PRO A 172 -14.30 -1.22 13.46
CA PRO A 172 -15.27 -0.98 14.49
C PRO A 172 -16.52 -1.65 13.91
N GLU A 173 -16.88 -2.83 14.43
CA GLU A 173 -18.21 -3.33 14.17
C GLU A 173 -19.14 -2.16 14.48
N PRO A 174 -20.11 -1.85 13.56
CA PRO A 174 -21.16 -0.92 13.91
C PRO A 174 -21.57 -1.40 15.29
N ALA A 175 -21.63 -0.51 16.27
CA ALA A 175 -21.97 -0.87 17.62
C ALA A 175 -23.36 -1.53 17.60
N GLU A 176 -23.40 -2.77 17.12
CA GLU A 176 -24.45 -3.68 17.45
C GLU A 176 -24.46 -3.65 18.96
N LEU A 177 -25.56 -3.19 19.51
CA LEU A 177 -25.80 -3.09 20.94
C LEU A 177 -25.20 -4.34 21.56
N SER A 178 -24.07 -4.16 22.26
CA SER A 178 -23.34 -5.27 22.86
C SER A 178 -24.33 -6.18 23.58
N ARG A 179 -24.49 -7.40 23.07
CA ARG A 179 -25.46 -8.38 23.59
C ARG A 179 -25.03 -8.94 24.94
N ILE A 180 -23.75 -8.72 25.32
CA ILE A 180 -23.18 -9.19 26.58
C ILE A 180 -22.67 -7.98 27.36
N ARG A 181 -23.19 -7.76 28.55
CA ARG A 181 -22.75 -6.71 29.45
C ARG A 181 -22.21 -7.31 30.74
N ILE A 182 -21.13 -6.71 31.26
CA ILE A 182 -20.46 -7.15 32.47
C ILE A 182 -20.46 -5.97 33.45
N TYR A 183 -20.95 -6.18 34.64
CA TYR A 183 -20.93 -5.15 35.68
C TYR A 183 -20.84 -5.78 37.09
N PRO A 184 -20.24 -5.06 38.07
CA PRO A 184 -19.45 -3.86 37.85
C PRO A 184 -18.15 -4.15 37.10
N ASN A 185 -17.66 -3.18 36.38
CA ASN A 185 -16.34 -3.23 35.74
C ASN A 185 -15.72 -1.82 35.74
N PRO A 186 -14.71 -1.55 36.56
CA PRO A 186 -13.91 -2.46 37.39
C PRO A 186 -14.66 -3.20 38.48
N ALA A 187 -14.24 -4.43 38.78
CA ALA A 187 -14.81 -5.31 39.79
C ALA A 187 -13.82 -5.57 40.94
N ASP A 188 -14.39 -5.82 42.12
CA ASP A 188 -13.63 -6.22 43.31
C ASP A 188 -13.82 -7.71 43.59
N LYS A 189 -15.02 -8.12 44.02
CA LYS A 189 -15.31 -9.47 44.50
C LYS A 189 -16.10 -10.31 43.52
N GLU A 190 -16.96 -9.69 42.74
CA GLU A 190 -17.90 -10.37 41.86
C GLU A 190 -18.27 -9.53 40.65
N ILE A 191 -18.74 -10.18 39.61
CA ILE A 191 -19.31 -9.59 38.40
C ILE A 191 -20.63 -10.27 38.07
N THR A 192 -21.51 -9.55 37.41
CA THR A 192 -22.70 -10.10 36.78
C THR A 192 -22.57 -9.99 35.27
N ILE A 193 -22.94 -11.04 34.56
CA ILE A 193 -23.05 -11.04 33.12
C ILE A 193 -24.50 -10.98 32.73
N ASN A 194 -24.90 -9.93 32.04
CA ASN A 194 -26.24 -9.77 31.47
C ASN A 194 -26.17 -9.92 29.95
N THR A 195 -27.06 -10.72 29.39
CA THR A 195 -27.13 -11.00 27.96
C THR A 195 -28.57 -11.28 27.54
N ASP A 196 -28.91 -10.91 26.31
CA ASP A 196 -30.18 -11.25 25.63
C ASP A 196 -30.05 -12.48 24.71
N ILE A 197 -28.88 -13.12 24.70
CA ILE A 197 -28.65 -14.34 23.91
C ILE A 197 -29.39 -15.50 24.58
N ALA A 198 -30.32 -16.10 23.85
CA ALA A 198 -31.06 -17.24 24.33
C ALA A 198 -30.20 -18.53 24.40
N GLY A 199 -30.34 -19.27 25.50
CA GLY A 199 -29.64 -20.55 25.70
C GLY A 199 -28.36 -20.45 26.56
N PRO A 200 -27.72 -21.59 26.84
CA PRO A 200 -26.56 -21.64 27.71
C PRO A 200 -25.32 -21.00 27.05
N ILE A 201 -24.71 -20.06 27.77
CA ILE A 201 -23.46 -19.43 27.38
C ILE A 201 -22.37 -19.83 28.36
N PHE A 202 -21.22 -20.18 27.85
CA PHE A 202 -20.02 -20.42 28.64
C PHE A 202 -19.08 -19.22 28.54
N PHE A 203 -18.41 -18.91 29.64
CA PHE A 203 -17.39 -17.85 29.66
C PHE A 203 -16.02 -18.42 30.01
N THR A 204 -15.00 -17.79 29.53
CA THR A 204 -13.58 -18.03 29.89
C THR A 204 -12.92 -16.69 30.19
N ILE A 205 -12.29 -16.56 31.36
CA ILE A 205 -11.48 -15.41 31.73
C ILE A 205 -10.01 -15.79 31.52
N ALA A 206 -9.30 -15.01 30.73
CA ALA A 206 -7.86 -15.19 30.48
C ALA A 206 -7.07 -13.98 30.94
N ASP A 207 -5.87 -14.19 31.42
CA ASP A 207 -4.90 -13.13 31.68
C ASP A 207 -4.30 -12.59 30.36
N LEU A 208 -3.47 -11.54 30.44
CA LEU A 208 -2.85 -10.92 29.26
C LEU A 208 -1.88 -11.85 28.50
N THR A 209 -1.47 -12.97 29.10
CA THR A 209 -0.65 -13.99 28.43
C THR A 209 -1.49 -15.02 27.68
N GLY A 210 -2.83 -14.93 27.77
CA GLY A 210 -3.77 -15.87 27.19
C GLY A 210 -4.06 -17.10 28.05
N ARG A 211 -3.49 -17.19 29.26
CA ARG A 211 -3.74 -18.31 30.18
C ARG A 211 -5.13 -18.16 30.80
N THR A 212 -5.93 -19.21 30.70
CA THR A 212 -7.24 -19.29 31.35
C THR A 212 -7.08 -19.31 32.87
N VAL A 213 -7.72 -18.36 33.55
CA VAL A 213 -7.70 -18.24 35.02
C VAL A 213 -9.03 -18.62 35.65
N LYS A 214 -10.12 -18.54 34.88
CA LYS A 214 -11.46 -18.97 35.32
C LYS A 214 -12.34 -19.28 34.11
N SER A 215 -13.23 -20.24 34.25
CA SER A 215 -14.27 -20.54 33.27
C SER A 215 -15.53 -21.06 33.96
N GLY A 216 -16.66 -20.95 33.27
CA GLY A 216 -17.93 -21.43 33.78
C GLY A 216 -19.10 -21.14 32.86
N MET A 217 -20.30 -21.44 33.30
CA MET A 217 -21.54 -21.17 32.58
C MET A 217 -22.17 -19.85 33.11
N VAL A 218 -22.73 -19.07 32.22
CA VAL A 218 -23.49 -17.87 32.57
C VAL A 218 -24.87 -18.29 33.05
N THR A 219 -25.13 -18.19 34.35
CA THR A 219 -26.40 -18.60 34.97
C THR A 219 -27.28 -17.43 35.39
N GLY A 220 -26.88 -16.19 35.06
CA GLY A 220 -27.54 -14.99 35.57
C GLY A 220 -27.18 -14.64 37.03
N SER A 221 -26.46 -15.51 37.73
CA SER A 221 -25.94 -15.28 39.07
C SER A 221 -24.60 -14.53 39.03
N ALA A 222 -24.24 -13.92 40.18
CA ALA A 222 -22.94 -13.29 40.33
C ALA A 222 -21.81 -14.32 40.18
N ILE A 223 -20.75 -13.94 39.49
CA ILE A 223 -19.54 -14.72 39.32
C ILE A 223 -18.46 -14.14 40.24
N GLU A 224 -18.00 -14.93 41.20
CA GLU A 224 -16.95 -14.52 42.10
C GLU A 224 -15.64 -14.26 41.33
N THR A 225 -15.05 -13.11 41.59
CA THR A 225 -13.75 -12.68 41.02
C THR A 225 -12.69 -12.42 42.08
N GLY A 226 -13.08 -12.49 43.38
CA GLY A 226 -12.20 -12.20 44.50
C GLY A 226 -10.92 -13.04 44.59
N ASN A 227 -10.82 -14.15 43.87
CA ASN A 227 -9.63 -14.99 43.79
C ASN A 227 -8.67 -14.55 42.66
N LEU A 228 -9.07 -13.59 41.84
CA LEU A 228 -8.23 -13.04 40.78
C LEU A 228 -7.37 -11.91 41.34
N LYS A 229 -6.10 -11.87 40.92
CA LYS A 229 -5.22 -10.78 41.28
C LYS A 229 -5.68 -9.47 40.63
N PRO A 230 -5.46 -8.31 41.25
CA PRO A 230 -5.69 -7.03 40.58
C PRO A 230 -4.99 -6.96 39.22
N GLY A 231 -5.72 -6.55 38.19
CA GLY A 231 -5.19 -6.52 36.84
C GLY A 231 -6.26 -6.47 35.75
N ILE A 232 -5.80 -6.60 34.52
CA ILE A 232 -6.64 -6.60 33.31
C ILE A 232 -6.74 -8.03 32.79
N TYR A 233 -7.95 -8.43 32.51
CA TYR A 233 -8.29 -9.76 31.98
C TYR A 233 -9.14 -9.60 30.70
N LYS A 234 -9.19 -10.65 29.90
CA LYS A 234 -10.09 -10.74 28.75
C LYS A 234 -11.09 -11.89 28.98
N MET A 235 -12.36 -11.59 28.75
CA MET A 235 -13.42 -12.58 28.81
C MET A 235 -13.85 -12.96 27.40
N PHE A 236 -13.94 -14.25 27.16
CA PHE A 236 -14.45 -14.86 25.93
C PHE A 236 -15.73 -15.62 26.24
N PHE A 237 -16.58 -15.74 25.24
CA PHE A 237 -17.86 -16.41 25.37
C PHE A 237 -18.04 -17.45 24.29
N GLN A 238 -18.74 -18.54 24.62
CA GLN A 238 -19.04 -19.64 23.70
C GLN A 238 -20.50 -20.07 23.88
N GLN A 239 -21.12 -20.49 22.80
CA GLN A 239 -22.43 -21.10 22.80
C GLN A 239 -22.43 -22.37 21.94
N ASN A 240 -22.95 -23.46 22.44
CA ASN A 240 -22.96 -24.77 21.76
C ASN A 240 -21.57 -25.23 21.28
N GLY A 241 -20.51 -24.87 21.99
CA GLY A 241 -19.13 -25.17 21.63
C GLY A 241 -18.47 -24.22 20.63
N GLU A 242 -19.23 -23.30 20.05
CA GLU A 242 -18.72 -22.31 19.10
C GLU A 242 -18.42 -20.97 19.79
N PRO A 243 -17.29 -20.31 19.47
CA PRO A 243 -16.94 -19.01 20.03
C PRO A 243 -17.92 -17.94 19.55
N LEU A 244 -18.41 -17.12 20.48
CA LEU A 244 -19.14 -15.91 20.14
C LEU A 244 -18.14 -14.83 19.68
N PRO A 245 -18.48 -13.99 18.70
CA PRO A 245 -17.57 -12.98 18.16
C PRO A 245 -17.23 -11.89 19.18
N GLU A 246 -18.01 -11.78 20.23
CA GLU A 246 -17.90 -10.75 21.26
C GLU A 246 -16.96 -11.17 22.40
N SER A 247 -15.99 -10.34 22.74
CA SER A 247 -15.16 -10.49 23.93
C SER A 247 -15.18 -9.19 24.77
N LYS A 248 -14.97 -9.32 26.09
CA LYS A 248 -15.02 -8.18 27.02
C LYS A 248 -13.71 -8.03 27.78
N LYS A 249 -13.32 -6.78 28.00
CA LYS A 249 -12.29 -6.42 28.96
C LYS A 249 -12.87 -6.45 30.37
N LEU A 250 -12.20 -7.14 31.28
CA LEU A 250 -12.50 -7.16 32.71
C LEU A 250 -11.33 -6.55 33.48
N VAL A 251 -11.63 -5.63 34.38
CA VAL A 251 -10.63 -5.00 35.26
C VAL A 251 -10.95 -5.41 36.68
N ILE A 252 -9.98 -6.01 37.40
CA ILE A 252 -10.05 -6.37 38.81
C ILE A 252 -9.22 -5.36 39.60
N ARG A 253 -9.78 -4.89 40.72
CA ARG A 253 -9.12 -4.00 41.66
C ARG A 253 -8.50 -4.74 42.81
#